data_eb120cd8d93cbd0b6c49c034b0be52c9
#
_entry.id   eb120cd8d93cbd0b6c49c034b0be52c9
#
_cell.length_a   1.000
_cell.length_b   1.000
_cell.length_c   1.000
_cell.angle_alpha   90.00
_cell.angle_beta   90.00
_cell.angle_gamma   90.00
#
_symmetry.space_group_name_H-M   'P 1'
#
loop_
_entity.id
_entity.type
_entity.pdbx_description
1 polymer ?
#
loop_
_entity_poly.entity_id
_entity_poly.type
_entity_poly.pdbx_seq_one_letter_code
_entity_poly.pdbx_strand_id
1 'polypeptide(L)'
;ALQGASVESFEQTLEETINIMMAIYAIIGGSIAAAVTYNAARIGLTERGRELASLRVLGFTEAEVSYILIGELALLVILALPLGGIMGYGLASLIASAMGSDLYRIPLVVDPSTYGFSALIVIASAFASALFVRMRVKSLDLIAVLKTRE
;
A
#
# COMPACT_ATOMS: atom_id res chain seq x y z
N ALA A 1 21.75 -9.72 40.98
CA ALA A 1 20.65 -10.57 40.49
C ALA A 1 19.33 -9.78 40.27
N LEU A 2 18.97 -8.85 41.16
CA LEU A 2 17.71 -8.08 41.03
C LEU A 2 17.75 -6.99 39.93
N GLN A 3 18.90 -6.37 39.67
CA GLN A 3 19.06 -5.37 38.62
C GLN A 3 19.00 -5.94 37.20
N GLY A 4 19.50 -7.19 37.01
CA GLY A 4 19.41 -7.86 35.70
C GLY A 4 17.95 -8.19 35.33
N ALA A 5 17.18 -8.70 36.27
CA ALA A 5 15.78 -9.06 36.04
C ALA A 5 14.87 -7.82 35.75
N SER A 6 15.20 -6.67 36.35
CA SER A 6 14.44 -5.43 36.09
C SER A 6 14.77 -4.82 34.73
N VAL A 7 16.00 -4.93 34.26
CA VAL A 7 16.41 -4.47 32.90
C VAL A 7 15.78 -5.36 31.85
N GLU A 8 15.84 -6.67 32.05
CA GLU A 8 15.27 -7.66 31.12
C GLU A 8 13.75 -7.53 30.98
N SER A 9 13.03 -7.29 32.09
CA SER A 9 11.58 -7.04 32.04
C SER A 9 11.25 -5.69 31.38
N PHE A 10 12.10 -4.68 31.52
CA PHE A 10 11.92 -3.39 30.86
C PHE A 10 12.15 -3.49 29.35
N GLU A 11 13.19 -4.21 28.93
CA GLU A 11 13.47 -4.47 27.50
C GLU A 11 12.32 -5.24 26.85
N GLN A 12 11.80 -6.29 27.50
CA GLN A 12 10.64 -7.02 26.99
C GLN A 12 9.40 -6.15 26.85
N THR A 13 9.11 -5.30 27.83
CA THR A 13 7.96 -4.39 27.77
C THR A 13 8.11 -3.35 26.64
N LEU A 14 9.34 -2.88 26.40
CA LEU A 14 9.63 -1.96 25.28
C LEU A 14 9.44 -2.66 23.93
N GLU A 15 9.96 -3.87 23.77
CA GLU A 15 9.80 -4.65 22.54
C GLU A 15 8.33 -4.94 22.24
N GLU A 16 7.54 -5.34 23.24
CA GLU A 16 6.09 -5.56 23.07
C GLU A 16 5.37 -4.28 22.66
N THR A 17 5.70 -3.15 23.29
CA THR A 17 5.10 -1.86 22.96
C THR A 17 5.43 -1.42 21.54
N ILE A 18 6.69 -1.57 21.12
CA ILE A 18 7.14 -1.25 19.77
C ILE A 18 6.44 -2.15 18.73
N ASN A 19 6.31 -3.44 19.00
CA ASN A 19 5.64 -4.38 18.11
C ASN A 19 4.13 -4.05 17.95
N ILE A 20 3.46 -3.69 19.02
CA ILE A 20 2.05 -3.25 18.99
C ILE A 20 1.92 -1.97 18.17
N MET A 21 2.78 -0.98 18.39
CA MET A 21 2.78 0.26 17.61
C MET A 21 3.04 0.01 16.12
N MET A 22 4.02 -0.84 15.80
CA MET A 22 4.29 -1.23 14.41
C MET A 22 3.08 -1.91 13.77
N ALA A 23 2.38 -2.79 14.48
CA ALA A 23 1.17 -3.43 13.97
C ALA A 23 0.06 -2.42 13.70
N ILE A 24 -0.15 -1.46 14.60
CA ILE A 24 -1.15 -0.40 14.41
C ILE A 24 -0.82 0.46 13.18
N TYR A 25 0.43 0.92 13.05
CA TYR A 25 0.85 1.70 11.89
C TYR A 25 0.77 0.89 10.59
N ALA A 26 1.09 -0.40 10.62
CA ALA A 26 0.96 -1.30 9.48
C ALA A 26 -0.50 -1.44 9.03
N ILE A 27 -1.44 -1.59 9.96
CA ILE A 27 -2.87 -1.67 9.66
C ILE A 27 -3.37 -0.36 9.07
N ILE A 28 -3.01 0.78 9.66
CA ILE A 28 -3.43 2.09 9.17
C ILE A 28 -2.83 2.35 7.78
N GLY A 29 -1.53 2.20 7.63
CA GLY A 29 -0.83 2.40 6.36
C GLY A 29 -1.32 1.45 5.26
N GLY A 30 -1.51 0.18 5.59
CA GLY A 30 -2.06 -0.83 4.70
C GLY A 30 -3.49 -0.51 4.26
N SER A 31 -4.33 -0.04 5.18
CA SER A 31 -5.71 0.36 4.88
C SER A 31 -5.74 1.56 3.92
N ILE A 32 -4.89 2.55 4.13
CA ILE A 32 -4.75 3.72 3.25
C ILE A 32 -4.25 3.28 1.88
N ALA A 33 -3.21 2.46 1.81
CA ALA A 33 -2.68 1.94 0.56
C ALA A 33 -3.74 1.14 -0.22
N ALA A 34 -4.50 0.28 0.46
CA ALA A 34 -5.60 -0.48 -0.14
C ALA A 34 -6.70 0.44 -0.68
N ALA A 35 -7.11 1.45 0.08
CA ALA A 35 -8.15 2.39 -0.32
C ALA A 35 -7.72 3.23 -1.53
N VAL A 36 -6.49 3.74 -1.54
CA VAL A 36 -5.94 4.53 -2.66
C VAL A 36 -5.83 3.66 -3.92
N THR A 37 -5.26 2.46 -3.81
CA THR A 37 -5.12 1.53 -4.94
C THR A 37 -6.47 1.11 -5.50
N TYR A 38 -7.43 0.79 -4.63
CA TYR A 38 -8.80 0.46 -5.04
C TYR A 38 -9.48 1.63 -5.77
N ASN A 39 -9.31 2.84 -5.25
CA ASN A 39 -9.90 4.04 -5.86
C ASN A 39 -9.27 4.35 -7.22
N ALA A 40 -7.95 4.26 -7.35
CA ALA A 40 -7.25 4.40 -8.63
C ALA A 40 -7.73 3.37 -9.66
N ALA A 41 -7.88 2.12 -9.26
CA ALA A 41 -8.40 1.06 -10.11
C ALA A 41 -9.85 1.31 -10.54
N ARG A 42 -10.70 1.79 -9.63
CA ARG A 42 -12.10 2.13 -9.92
C ARG A 42 -12.21 3.28 -10.91
N ILE A 43 -11.39 4.31 -10.75
CA ILE A 43 -11.33 5.45 -11.68
C ILE A 43 -10.88 4.96 -13.05
N GLY A 44 -9.80 4.19 -13.13
CA GLY A 44 -9.31 3.62 -14.39
C GLY A 44 -10.37 2.78 -15.12
N LEU A 45 -11.15 1.99 -14.38
CA LEU A 45 -12.30 1.24 -14.95
C LEU A 45 -13.39 2.15 -15.48
N THR A 46 -13.69 3.25 -14.80
CA THR A 46 -14.77 4.16 -15.18
C THR A 46 -14.38 5.01 -16.38
N GLU A 47 -13.16 5.53 -16.39
CA GLU A 47 -12.66 6.40 -17.47
C GLU A 47 -12.36 5.61 -18.75
N ARG A 48 -11.79 4.41 -18.62
CA ARG A 48 -11.42 3.55 -19.74
C ARG A 48 -12.42 2.45 -20.06
N GLY A 49 -13.57 2.44 -19.40
CA GLY A 49 -14.58 1.39 -19.59
C GLY A 49 -15.01 1.20 -21.04
N ARG A 50 -15.06 2.27 -21.83
CA ARG A 50 -15.36 2.22 -23.27
C ARG A 50 -14.21 1.61 -24.08
N GLU A 51 -12.97 1.96 -23.78
CA GLU A 51 -11.79 1.40 -24.44
C GLU A 51 -11.66 -0.09 -24.14
N LEU A 52 -11.86 -0.47 -22.87
CA LEU A 52 -11.85 -1.87 -22.43
C LEU A 52 -13.00 -2.67 -23.06
N ALA A 53 -14.17 -2.06 -23.25
CA ALA A 53 -15.30 -2.68 -23.94
C ALA A 53 -15.00 -2.86 -25.44
N SER A 54 -14.36 -1.90 -26.10
CA SER A 54 -13.97 -2.02 -27.52
C SER A 54 -12.93 -3.12 -27.73
N LEU A 55 -11.98 -3.31 -26.80
CA LEU A 55 -11.03 -4.42 -26.84
C LEU A 55 -11.74 -5.77 -26.75
N ARG A 56 -12.79 -5.89 -25.95
CA ARG A 56 -13.60 -7.10 -25.88
C ARG A 56 -14.36 -7.39 -27.16
N VAL A 57 -14.87 -6.37 -27.83
CA VAL A 57 -15.52 -6.52 -29.14
C VAL A 57 -14.52 -6.97 -30.21
N LEU A 58 -13.26 -6.57 -30.09
CA LEU A 58 -12.16 -7.01 -30.96
C LEU A 58 -11.69 -8.45 -30.67
N GLY A 59 -12.27 -9.11 -29.66
CA GLY A 59 -12.01 -10.52 -29.35
C GLY A 59 -11.06 -10.75 -28.15
N PHE A 60 -10.65 -9.71 -27.44
CA PHE A 60 -9.84 -9.89 -26.22
C PHE A 60 -10.66 -10.55 -25.11
N THR A 61 -10.03 -11.45 -24.38
CA THR A 61 -10.62 -12.13 -23.24
C THR A 61 -10.71 -11.22 -22.01
N GLU A 62 -11.60 -11.54 -21.06
CA GLU A 62 -11.70 -10.80 -19.79
C GLU A 62 -10.38 -10.79 -19.01
N ALA A 63 -9.63 -11.88 -19.12
CA ALA A 63 -8.35 -12.01 -18.46
C ALA A 63 -7.30 -11.04 -19.04
N GLU A 64 -7.25 -10.89 -20.35
CA GLU A 64 -6.30 -9.98 -21.03
C GLU A 64 -6.63 -8.51 -20.72
N VAL A 65 -7.89 -8.14 -20.74
CA VAL A 65 -8.33 -6.79 -20.36
C VAL A 65 -8.01 -6.49 -18.90
N SER A 66 -8.27 -7.44 -17.99
CA SER A 66 -7.91 -7.29 -16.57
C SER A 66 -6.41 -7.21 -16.35
N TYR A 67 -5.61 -7.93 -17.16
CA TYR A 67 -4.16 -7.92 -17.07
C TYR A 67 -3.57 -6.55 -17.40
N ILE A 68 -4.11 -5.85 -18.38
CA ILE A 68 -3.68 -4.49 -18.75
C ILE A 68 -3.89 -3.53 -17.57
N LEU A 69 -5.07 -3.56 -16.97
CA LEU A 69 -5.41 -2.69 -15.83
C LEU A 69 -4.58 -3.00 -14.58
N ILE A 70 -4.40 -4.29 -14.27
CA ILE A 70 -3.59 -4.73 -13.13
C ILE A 70 -2.11 -4.39 -13.36
N GLY A 71 -1.62 -4.51 -14.61
CA GLY A 71 -0.26 -4.13 -14.96
C GLY A 71 0.02 -2.64 -14.75
N GLU A 72 -0.92 -1.78 -15.11
CA GLU A 72 -0.82 -0.34 -14.85
C GLU A 72 -0.78 -0.03 -13.34
N LEU A 73 -1.64 -0.66 -12.56
CA LEU A 73 -1.63 -0.53 -11.11
C LEU A 73 -0.34 -1.04 -10.48
N ALA A 74 0.18 -2.16 -10.96
CA ALA A 74 1.46 -2.71 -10.51
C ALA A 74 2.61 -1.75 -10.79
N LEU A 75 2.65 -1.14 -11.97
CA LEU A 75 3.65 -0.14 -12.33
C LEU A 75 3.59 1.06 -11.39
N LEU A 76 2.39 1.58 -11.11
CA LEU A 76 2.20 2.68 -10.16
C LEU A 76 2.71 2.33 -8.76
N VAL A 77 2.42 1.13 -8.27
CA VAL A 77 2.89 0.65 -6.95
C VAL A 77 4.41 0.54 -6.94
N ILE A 78 5.03 -0.02 -7.99
CA ILE A 78 6.49 -0.15 -8.10
C ILE A 78 7.17 1.23 -8.07
N LEU A 79 6.61 2.23 -8.73
CA LEU A 79 7.14 3.60 -8.71
C LEU A 79 6.87 4.31 -7.37
N ALA A 80 5.75 4.03 -6.73
CA ALA A 80 5.39 4.62 -5.45
C ALA A 80 6.27 4.14 -4.28
N LEU A 81 6.76 2.89 -4.33
CA LEU A 81 7.58 2.32 -3.26
C LEU A 81 8.87 3.10 -2.98
N PRO A 82 9.75 3.39 -3.96
CA PRO A 82 10.95 4.16 -3.70
C PRO A 82 10.64 5.60 -3.31
N LEU A 83 9.63 6.23 -3.91
CA LEU A 83 9.21 7.57 -3.55
C LEU A 83 8.70 7.62 -2.10
N GLY A 84 7.86 6.67 -1.71
CA GLY A 84 7.37 6.54 -0.35
C GLY A 84 8.49 6.31 0.66
N GLY A 85 9.49 5.49 0.31
CA GLY A 85 10.68 5.27 1.13
C GLY A 85 11.50 6.54 1.36
N ILE A 86 11.75 7.30 0.31
CA ILE A 86 12.48 8.58 0.39
C ILE A 86 11.70 9.59 1.25
N MET A 87 10.40 9.74 1.00
CA MET A 87 9.54 10.65 1.76
C MET A 87 9.43 10.22 3.23
N GLY A 88 9.31 8.94 3.49
CA GLY A 88 9.25 8.37 4.85
C GLY A 88 10.54 8.64 5.63
N TYR A 89 11.70 8.42 5.00
CA TYR A 89 12.99 8.77 5.61
C TYR A 89 13.12 10.27 5.86
N GLY A 90 12.72 11.09 4.88
CA GLY A 90 12.74 12.56 5.03
C GLY A 90 11.86 13.03 6.19
N LEU A 91 10.67 12.49 6.33
CA LEU A 91 9.77 12.80 7.44
C LEU A 91 10.36 12.35 8.79
N ALA A 92 10.90 11.14 8.86
CA ALA A 92 11.53 10.62 10.06
C ALA A 92 12.74 11.48 10.49
N SER A 93 13.57 11.92 9.53
CA SER A 93 14.71 12.80 9.79
C SER A 93 14.28 14.18 10.31
N LEU A 94 13.19 14.70 9.77
CA LEU A 94 12.62 15.98 10.20
C LEU A 94 12.07 15.88 11.63
N ILE A 95 11.37 14.82 11.97
CA ILE A 95 10.86 14.57 13.33
C ILE A 95 12.03 14.41 14.30
N ALA A 96 13.03 13.60 13.94
CA ALA A 96 14.20 13.38 14.78
C ALA A 96 14.97 14.69 15.06
N SER A 97 15.10 15.56 14.05
CA SER A 97 15.75 16.87 14.20
C SER A 97 14.92 17.84 15.04
N ALA A 98 13.59 17.80 14.91
CA ALA A 98 12.70 18.67 15.68
C ALA A 98 12.59 18.25 17.16
N MET A 99 12.74 16.94 17.45
CA MET A 99 12.72 16.41 18.83
C MET A 99 14.10 16.37 19.49
N GLY A 100 15.18 16.57 18.70
CA GLY A 100 16.54 16.70 19.22
C GLY A 100 16.69 17.95 20.07
N SER A 101 17.16 17.79 21.32
CA SER A 101 17.61 18.89 22.17
C SER A 101 19.12 18.80 22.38
N ASP A 102 19.76 19.92 22.82
CA ASP A 102 21.20 19.93 23.11
C ASP A 102 21.65 18.87 24.13
N LEU A 103 20.69 18.34 24.91
CA LEU A 103 20.90 17.31 25.94
C LEU A 103 20.56 15.89 25.45
N TYR A 104 19.78 15.73 24.36
CA TYR A 104 19.33 14.43 23.91
C TYR A 104 19.26 14.38 22.38
N ARG A 105 20.20 13.69 21.76
CA ARG A 105 20.17 13.39 20.32
C ARG A 105 19.60 12.00 20.11
N ILE A 106 18.47 11.93 19.43
CA ILE A 106 17.89 10.63 19.02
C ILE A 106 18.64 10.22 17.74
N PRO A 107 19.42 9.14 17.75
CA PRO A 107 20.07 8.65 16.54
C PRO A 107 18.99 8.13 15.57
N LEU A 108 18.92 8.72 14.38
CA LEU A 108 18.04 8.22 13.32
C LEU A 108 18.70 6.98 12.70
N VAL A 109 18.37 5.82 13.22
CA VAL A 109 18.77 4.52 12.64
C VAL A 109 17.51 3.89 12.07
N VAL A 110 17.40 3.86 10.74
CA VAL A 110 16.32 3.14 10.05
C VAL A 110 16.89 1.83 9.52
N ASP A 111 16.44 0.73 10.10
CA ASP A 111 16.86 -0.58 9.68
C ASP A 111 16.32 -0.91 8.27
N PRO A 112 17.11 -1.50 7.37
CA PRO A 112 16.65 -1.99 6.07
C PRO A 112 15.42 -2.90 6.13
N SER A 113 15.26 -3.66 7.21
CA SER A 113 14.09 -4.49 7.47
C SER A 113 12.78 -3.70 7.50
N THR A 114 12.81 -2.46 7.99
CA THR A 114 11.66 -1.56 8.04
C THR A 114 11.14 -1.21 6.64
N TYR A 115 12.04 -0.96 5.70
CA TYR A 115 11.66 -0.72 4.30
C TYR A 115 11.06 -1.96 3.66
N GLY A 116 11.66 -3.14 3.92
CA GLY A 116 11.16 -4.43 3.43
C GLY A 116 9.76 -4.72 3.96
N PHE A 117 9.53 -4.53 5.25
CA PHE A 117 8.24 -4.74 5.90
C PHE A 117 7.17 -3.78 5.36
N SER A 118 7.49 -2.49 5.24
CA SER A 118 6.58 -1.48 4.70
C SER A 118 6.23 -1.77 3.25
N ALA A 119 7.21 -2.13 2.42
CA ALA A 119 6.99 -2.52 1.03
C ALA A 119 6.07 -3.73 0.92
N LEU A 120 6.25 -4.73 1.79
CA LEU A 120 5.43 -5.94 1.81
C LEU A 120 3.96 -5.63 2.14
N ILE A 121 3.71 -4.73 3.10
CA ILE A 121 2.36 -4.27 3.45
C ILE A 121 1.70 -3.56 2.26
N VAL A 122 2.41 -2.66 1.59
CA VAL A 122 1.88 -1.93 0.43
C VAL A 122 1.57 -2.89 -0.72
N ILE A 123 2.47 -3.82 -1.03
CA ILE A 123 2.27 -4.82 -2.08
C ILE A 123 1.08 -5.73 -1.74
N ALA A 124 0.97 -6.21 -0.51
CA ALA A 124 -0.14 -7.05 -0.07
C ALA A 124 -1.48 -6.31 -0.18
N SER A 125 -1.52 -5.04 0.21
CA SER A 125 -2.70 -4.17 0.11
C SER A 125 -3.10 -3.91 -1.34
N ALA A 126 -2.12 -3.66 -2.21
CA ALA A 126 -2.34 -3.47 -3.64
C ALA A 126 -2.85 -4.76 -4.30
N PHE A 127 -2.29 -5.90 -3.92
CA PHE A 127 -2.73 -7.21 -4.41
C PHE A 127 -4.17 -7.52 -3.99
N ALA A 128 -4.52 -7.28 -2.73
CA ALA A 128 -5.90 -7.42 -2.24
C ALA A 128 -6.87 -6.52 -3.04
N SER A 129 -6.49 -5.25 -3.28
CA SER A 129 -7.28 -4.32 -4.08
C SER A 129 -7.44 -4.80 -5.53
N ALA A 130 -6.38 -5.31 -6.14
CA ALA A 130 -6.43 -5.87 -7.50
C ALA A 130 -7.37 -7.08 -7.61
N LEU A 131 -7.40 -7.94 -6.59
CA LEU A 131 -8.35 -9.06 -6.53
C LEU A 131 -9.80 -8.58 -6.46
N PHE A 132 -10.09 -7.57 -5.64
CA PHE A 132 -11.43 -6.97 -5.57
C PHE A 132 -11.87 -6.37 -6.90
N VAL A 133 -10.97 -5.66 -7.57
CA VAL A 133 -11.22 -5.07 -8.89
C VAL A 133 -11.49 -6.16 -9.92
N ARG A 134 -10.68 -7.22 -9.94
CA ARG A 134 -10.89 -8.36 -10.84
C ARG A 134 -12.26 -9.03 -10.65
N MET A 135 -12.70 -9.18 -9.41
CA MET A 135 -14.04 -9.72 -9.12
C MET A 135 -15.13 -8.79 -9.64
N ARG A 136 -14.93 -7.48 -9.56
CA ARG A 136 -15.90 -6.49 -10.03
C ARG A 136 -15.93 -6.36 -11.54
N VAL A 137 -14.80 -6.51 -12.22
CA VAL A 137 -14.73 -6.55 -13.70
C VAL A 137 -15.55 -7.71 -14.25
N LYS A 138 -15.53 -8.87 -13.60
CA LYS A 138 -16.34 -10.03 -13.98
C LYS A 138 -17.85 -9.77 -13.88
N SER A 139 -18.28 -8.86 -13.01
CA SER A 139 -19.70 -8.52 -12.82
C SER A 139 -20.18 -7.35 -13.67
N LEU A 140 -19.31 -6.73 -14.47
CA LEU A 140 -19.69 -5.68 -15.42
C LEU A 140 -20.37 -6.33 -16.61
N ASP A 141 -21.69 -6.23 -16.63
CA ASP A 141 -22.54 -6.67 -17.75
C ASP A 141 -22.27 -5.75 -18.94
N LEU A 142 -21.55 -6.24 -19.95
CA LEU A 142 -21.21 -5.51 -21.18
C LEU A 142 -22.44 -4.97 -21.91
N ILE A 143 -23.59 -5.58 -21.69
CA ILE A 143 -24.89 -5.21 -22.29
C ILE A 143 -25.37 -3.87 -21.70
N ALA A 144 -25.10 -3.60 -20.41
CA ALA A 144 -25.51 -2.37 -19.75
C ALA A 144 -24.71 -1.15 -20.23
N VAL A 145 -23.42 -1.33 -20.53
CA VAL A 145 -22.54 -0.24 -21.02
C VAL A 145 -22.86 0.16 -22.46
N LEU A 146 -23.35 -0.77 -23.27
CA LEU A 146 -23.77 -0.52 -24.64
C LEU A 146 -25.21 0.03 -24.74
N LYS A 147 -26.06 -0.21 -23.73
CA LYS A 147 -27.49 0.15 -23.72
C LYS A 147 -27.78 1.58 -23.22
N THR A 148 -26.82 2.29 -22.65
CA THR A 148 -26.97 3.70 -22.23
C THR A 148 -26.83 4.70 -23.36
N ARG A 149 -27.30 4.35 -24.57
CA ARG A 149 -27.29 5.21 -25.74
C ARG A 149 -28.71 5.36 -26.33
N GLU A 150 -29.70 5.53 -25.47
CA GLU A 150 -31.02 6.11 -25.87
C GLU A 150 -31.44 7.15 -24.85
#